data_e12491f441caa92830f3520221cfe040
#
_entry.id   e12491f441caa92830f3520221cfe040
#
_cell.length_a   1.000
_cell.length_b   1.000
_cell.length_c   1.000
_cell.angle_alpha   90.00
_cell.angle_beta   90.00
_cell.angle_gamma   90.00
#
_symmetry.space_group_name_H-M   'P 1'
#
loop_
_entity.id
_entity.type
_entity.pdbx_description
1 polymer ?
#
loop_
_entity_poly.entity_id
_entity_poly.type
_entity_poly.pdbx_seq_one_letter_code
_entity_poly.pdbx_strand_id
1 'polypeptide(L)'
;MKDFIRILLVTSDNEYQAWFDEAHLVHVLQRVLPGVTIEFDRVSNPSVPCPHSPQVLLLDHQPAAPSSTQRLADVAGRWPDVPILGLFAAEHGRRPQFVNGVPTELNDFVLCPVDGDELALRIGRIFIAGRSSTPYGMGRSQRVRIDSLVGESLIFQAQVEKIPLFADVDATVLLQGETGTGKEVFARAIHYSSARKDHAFIPINCAALPDQLFENELFGHAKGAYTSAASEQGGLVLEAEGGTLFLDEVDALNPYAQAKLLRFVQYREYRPLGCSRTKLANVRIIAASNHDLRQAVTERQFREDLFHRLNVLSMVVPPLRERVEDIPLLANRFLQRFRRTDGQGPRRLSDEAIRKLIAYAWPGNVRELESTLQRAVVMCGCATIQAQDIECAGEASKTLCLDGSLRAAKTSATMDVERAYLVKTLVTFRGNVTHAAKAAGKERRSFQRLLRKYGIDREAYQNDPTDPSRDCPSPFQTPFDGRA
;
A
#
# COMPACT_ATOMS: atom_id res chain seq x y z
N MET A 1 22.45 28.25 16.16
CA MET A 1 22.26 27.55 17.44
C MET A 1 22.67 26.09 17.17
N LYS A 2 23.57 25.52 17.98
CA LYS A 2 23.89 24.10 17.88
C LYS A 2 22.66 23.31 18.33
N ASP A 3 22.20 22.39 17.55
CA ASP A 3 21.09 21.52 17.92
C ASP A 3 21.56 20.53 18.98
N PHE A 4 20.84 20.44 20.09
CA PHE A 4 21.11 19.51 21.18
C PHE A 4 20.04 18.42 21.20
N ILE A 5 20.45 17.17 21.42
CA ILE A 5 19.56 16.09 21.81
C ILE A 5 19.89 15.67 23.23
N ARG A 6 18.89 15.74 24.11
CA ARG A 6 18.99 15.19 25.48
C ARG A 6 18.21 13.89 25.55
N ILE A 7 18.91 12.84 25.87
CA ILE A 7 18.37 11.51 26.10
C ILE A 7 18.35 11.29 27.62
N LEU A 8 17.18 11.05 28.18
CA LEU A 8 17.04 10.74 29.60
C LEU A 8 16.76 9.25 29.78
N LEU A 9 17.67 8.56 30.47
CA LEU A 9 17.46 7.17 30.88
C LEU A 9 16.80 7.14 32.26
N VAL A 10 15.62 6.54 32.34
CA VAL A 10 14.90 6.30 33.59
C VAL A 10 15.03 4.82 33.94
N THR A 11 15.91 4.48 34.88
CA THR A 11 16.14 3.09 35.30
C THR A 11 16.34 2.99 36.80
N SER A 12 15.80 1.95 37.42
CA SER A 12 16.07 1.58 38.80
C SER A 12 17.22 0.58 38.96
N ASP A 13 17.73 0.05 37.82
CA ASP A 13 18.78 -0.95 37.82
C ASP A 13 20.14 -0.31 37.65
N ASN A 14 21.08 -0.65 38.53
CA ASN A 14 22.47 -0.21 38.41
C ASN A 14 23.28 -1.05 37.40
N GLU A 15 22.72 -2.20 36.93
CA GLU A 15 23.36 -3.10 35.97
C GLU A 15 23.02 -2.79 34.53
N TYR A 16 22.28 -1.68 34.23
CA TYR A 16 21.89 -1.29 32.86
C TYR A 16 23.08 -1.20 31.88
N GLN A 17 24.33 -1.05 32.37
CA GLN A 17 25.56 -1.06 31.55
C GLN A 17 25.75 -2.39 30.77
N ALA A 18 25.14 -3.47 31.26
CA ALA A 18 25.09 -4.74 30.52
C ALA A 18 24.08 -4.74 29.35
N TRP A 19 23.25 -3.71 29.23
CA TRP A 19 22.20 -3.65 28.23
C TRP A 19 22.66 -2.99 26.91
N PHE A 20 23.51 -1.96 26.98
CA PHE A 20 24.13 -1.29 25.85
C PHE A 20 25.35 -0.45 26.30
N ASP A 21 26.27 -0.24 25.35
CA ASP A 21 27.42 0.66 25.55
C ASP A 21 27.01 2.12 25.26
N GLU A 22 26.98 2.94 26.27
CA GLU A 22 26.58 4.35 26.20
C GLU A 22 27.55 5.19 25.36
N ALA A 23 28.84 4.94 25.46
CA ALA A 23 29.87 5.67 24.71
C ALA A 23 29.75 5.33 23.20
N HIS A 24 29.52 4.06 22.89
CA HIS A 24 29.27 3.60 21.56
C HIS A 24 27.96 4.20 20.99
N LEU A 25 26.87 4.19 21.76
CA LEU A 25 25.59 4.78 21.38
C LEU A 25 25.73 6.27 21.01
N VAL A 26 26.41 7.06 21.84
CA VAL A 26 26.65 8.49 21.57
C VAL A 26 27.46 8.69 20.30
N HIS A 27 28.51 7.88 20.11
CA HIS A 27 29.33 7.93 18.89
C HIS A 27 28.53 7.62 17.61
N VAL A 28 27.70 6.59 17.64
CA VAL A 28 26.86 6.21 16.50
C VAL A 28 25.78 7.26 16.22
N LEU A 29 25.13 7.79 17.25
CA LEU A 29 24.14 8.86 17.11
C LEU A 29 24.75 10.13 16.49
N GLN A 30 25.99 10.49 16.83
CA GLN A 30 26.71 11.62 16.20
C GLN A 30 26.96 11.39 14.70
N ARG A 31 27.16 10.12 14.28
CA ARG A 31 27.29 9.76 12.85
C ARG A 31 25.95 9.80 12.11
N VAL A 32 24.87 9.36 12.76
CA VAL A 32 23.50 9.33 12.17
C VAL A 32 22.90 10.73 12.11
N LEU A 33 23.26 11.61 13.05
CA LEU A 33 22.74 12.97 13.19
C LEU A 33 23.89 14.00 13.19
N PRO A 34 24.52 14.25 12.04
CA PRO A 34 25.68 15.13 11.94
C PRO A 34 25.32 16.57 12.35
N GLY A 35 26.18 17.18 13.18
CA GLY A 35 26.00 18.56 13.69
C GLY A 35 25.14 18.69 14.95
N VAL A 36 24.67 17.59 15.52
CA VAL A 36 23.89 17.57 16.76
C VAL A 36 24.79 17.19 17.93
N THR A 37 24.67 17.93 19.05
CA THR A 37 25.32 17.57 20.30
C THR A 37 24.41 16.69 21.14
N ILE A 38 24.91 15.54 21.62
CA ILE A 38 24.11 14.56 22.36
C ILE A 38 24.51 14.63 23.83
N GLU A 39 23.52 14.86 24.70
CA GLU A 39 23.64 14.82 26.14
C GLU A 39 22.85 13.63 26.68
N PHE A 40 23.46 12.84 27.55
CA PHE A 40 22.85 11.66 28.15
C PHE A 40 22.75 11.84 29.64
N ASP A 41 21.53 11.88 30.17
CA ASP A 41 21.24 12.03 31.58
C ASP A 41 20.57 10.77 32.16
N ARG A 42 20.68 10.58 33.47
CA ARG A 42 20.10 9.44 34.18
C ARG A 42 19.30 9.87 35.40
N VAL A 43 18.19 9.18 35.58
CA VAL A 43 17.35 9.38 36.76
C VAL A 43 16.81 8.03 37.23
N SER A 44 17.00 7.72 38.51
CA SER A 44 16.43 6.51 39.13
C SER A 44 14.97 6.67 39.55
N ASN A 45 14.50 7.91 39.73
CA ASN A 45 13.12 8.22 40.10
C ASN A 45 12.59 9.36 39.22
N PRO A 46 11.47 9.16 38.48
CA PRO A 46 10.90 10.19 37.61
C PRO A 46 10.42 11.44 38.36
N SER A 47 10.25 11.38 39.69
CA SER A 47 9.87 12.53 40.55
C SER A 47 11.00 13.53 40.81
N VAL A 48 12.25 13.18 40.51
CA VAL A 48 13.39 14.07 40.71
C VAL A 48 13.39 15.20 39.68
N PRO A 49 13.60 16.48 40.07
CA PRO A 49 13.65 17.57 39.11
C PRO A 49 14.80 17.38 38.12
N CYS A 50 14.46 17.27 36.81
CA CYS A 50 15.45 17.28 35.77
C CYS A 50 15.71 18.74 35.38
N PRO A 51 16.96 19.23 35.34
CA PRO A 51 17.25 20.65 35.08
C PRO A 51 16.85 21.11 33.69
N HIS A 52 16.66 20.17 32.76
CA HIS A 52 16.29 20.45 31.38
C HIS A 52 15.30 19.42 30.82
N SER A 53 14.41 19.83 29.92
CA SER A 53 13.46 18.92 29.27
C SER A 53 14.19 17.99 28.31
N PRO A 54 14.02 16.66 28.44
CA PRO A 54 14.57 15.69 27.51
C PRO A 54 13.83 15.73 26.15
N GLN A 55 14.46 15.30 25.06
CA GLN A 55 13.84 15.11 23.76
C GLN A 55 13.54 13.64 23.46
N VAL A 56 14.18 12.72 24.15
CA VAL A 56 13.93 11.28 24.08
C VAL A 56 14.06 10.68 25.46
N LEU A 57 13.13 9.82 25.84
CA LEU A 57 13.14 9.07 27.08
C LEU A 57 13.46 7.59 26.79
N LEU A 58 14.45 7.05 27.48
CA LEU A 58 14.69 5.62 27.56
C LEU A 58 14.17 5.12 28.91
N LEU A 59 13.25 4.17 28.90
CA LEU A 59 12.60 3.67 30.09
C LEU A 59 12.85 2.17 30.26
N ASP A 60 13.48 1.81 31.38
CA ASP A 60 13.53 0.42 31.83
C ASP A 60 12.13 -0.06 32.21
N HIS A 61 11.65 -1.07 31.50
CA HIS A 61 10.32 -1.63 31.71
C HIS A 61 10.37 -3.15 31.88
N GLN A 62 9.90 -3.62 33.04
CA GLN A 62 9.72 -5.05 33.32
C GLN A 62 8.22 -5.37 33.30
N PRO A 63 7.71 -6.10 32.29
CA PRO A 63 6.27 -6.33 32.12
C PRO A 63 5.58 -7.03 33.30
N ALA A 64 6.34 -7.83 34.04
CA ALA A 64 5.84 -8.58 35.20
C ALA A 64 5.79 -7.79 36.51
N ALA A 65 6.40 -6.58 36.59
CA ALA A 65 6.46 -5.80 37.79
C ALA A 65 5.37 -4.72 37.83
N PRO A 66 4.45 -4.72 38.81
CA PRO A 66 3.40 -3.70 38.93
C PRO A 66 3.95 -2.27 39.02
N SER A 67 5.14 -2.10 39.60
CA SER A 67 5.85 -0.82 39.75
C SER A 67 6.28 -0.24 38.36
N SER A 68 6.48 -1.06 37.34
CA SER A 68 6.89 -0.63 36.00
C SER A 68 5.78 0.09 35.26
N THR A 69 4.54 -0.39 35.36
CA THR A 69 3.38 0.23 34.73
C THR A 69 3.08 1.60 35.37
N GLN A 70 3.18 1.70 36.70
CA GLN A 70 3.01 2.99 37.39
C GLN A 70 4.12 3.98 37.00
N ARG A 71 5.35 3.51 36.89
CA ARG A 71 6.49 4.35 36.46
C ARG A 71 6.33 4.86 35.03
N LEU A 72 5.83 4.02 34.12
CA LEU A 72 5.53 4.44 32.74
C LEU A 72 4.45 5.54 32.74
N ALA A 73 3.38 5.39 33.51
CA ALA A 73 2.32 6.39 33.60
C ALA A 73 2.86 7.71 34.22
N ASP A 74 3.70 7.64 35.23
CA ASP A 74 4.32 8.82 35.88
C ASP A 74 5.23 9.56 34.87
N VAL A 75 6.04 8.82 34.10
CA VAL A 75 6.94 9.38 33.09
C VAL A 75 6.13 10.02 31.96
N ALA A 76 5.11 9.33 31.44
CA ALA A 76 4.26 9.83 30.38
C ALA A 76 3.43 11.06 30.82
N GLY A 77 2.98 11.08 32.08
CA GLY A 77 2.27 12.23 32.67
C GLY A 77 3.14 13.46 32.84
N ARG A 78 4.43 13.25 33.15
CA ARG A 78 5.40 14.35 33.39
C ARG A 78 5.92 14.98 32.09
N TRP A 79 6.12 14.17 31.03
CA TRP A 79 6.61 14.62 29.74
C TRP A 79 5.69 14.11 28.60
N PRO A 80 4.48 14.67 28.49
CA PRO A 80 3.45 14.14 27.58
C PRO A 80 3.84 14.20 26.10
N ASP A 81 4.72 15.15 25.73
CA ASP A 81 5.15 15.38 24.35
C ASP A 81 6.50 14.75 24.01
N VAL A 82 7.16 14.11 24.98
CA VAL A 82 8.48 13.50 24.78
C VAL A 82 8.32 12.02 24.44
N PRO A 83 8.90 11.56 23.32
CA PRO A 83 8.81 10.17 22.92
C PRO A 83 9.54 9.24 23.90
N ILE A 84 8.90 8.11 24.22
CA ILE A 84 9.40 7.10 25.17
C ILE A 84 9.76 5.83 24.40
N LEU A 85 11.03 5.39 24.54
CA LEU A 85 11.53 4.12 24.05
C LEU A 85 11.69 3.15 25.23
N GLY A 86 10.95 2.04 25.21
CA GLY A 86 11.01 1.02 26.25
C GLY A 86 12.23 0.11 26.09
N LEU A 87 12.99 -0.11 27.17
CA LEU A 87 14.08 -1.09 27.26
C LEU A 87 13.58 -2.32 28.03
N PHE A 88 13.55 -3.48 27.39
CA PHE A 88 13.06 -4.72 27.98
C PHE A 88 14.20 -5.74 28.14
N ALA A 89 14.50 -6.15 29.34
CA ALA A 89 15.46 -7.22 29.56
C ALA A 89 14.96 -8.55 28.98
N ALA A 90 15.79 -9.20 28.17
CA ALA A 90 15.50 -10.53 27.66
C ALA A 90 15.86 -11.57 28.74
N GLU A 91 14.88 -12.02 29.54
CA GLU A 91 15.09 -13.11 30.49
C GLU A 91 15.26 -14.43 29.75
N HIS A 92 16.45 -15.05 29.86
CA HIS A 92 16.77 -16.42 29.41
C HIS A 92 16.37 -16.75 27.95
N GLY A 93 16.49 -15.77 27.03
CA GLY A 93 16.17 -16.02 25.60
C GLY A 93 14.66 -16.09 25.29
N ARG A 94 13.79 -15.81 26.25
CA ARG A 94 12.34 -15.72 26.04
C ARG A 94 11.94 -14.27 25.75
N ARG A 95 11.10 -14.09 24.74
CA ARG A 95 10.49 -12.78 24.45
C ARG A 95 9.58 -12.38 25.62
N PRO A 96 9.59 -11.12 26.06
CA PRO A 96 8.67 -10.65 27.08
C PRO A 96 7.23 -10.89 26.63
N GLN A 97 6.45 -11.56 27.49
CA GLN A 97 5.03 -11.77 27.22
C GLN A 97 4.27 -10.55 27.73
N PHE A 98 3.73 -9.78 26.81
CA PHE A 98 2.81 -8.69 27.15
C PHE A 98 1.42 -9.27 27.36
N VAL A 99 0.99 -9.40 28.60
CA VAL A 99 -0.33 -9.98 28.96
C VAL A 99 -1.49 -9.13 28.42
N ASN A 100 -1.30 -7.79 28.26
CA ASN A 100 -2.29 -6.83 27.77
C ASN A 100 -1.82 -6.06 26.52
N GLY A 101 -0.85 -6.59 25.74
CA GLY A 101 -0.24 -5.87 24.63
C GLY A 101 0.88 -4.91 25.07
N VAL A 102 1.55 -4.29 24.11
CA VAL A 102 2.58 -3.26 24.36
C VAL A 102 1.88 -2.01 24.92
N PRO A 103 2.36 -1.40 26.02
CA PRO A 103 1.78 -0.19 26.57
C PRO A 103 1.67 0.93 25.52
N THR A 104 0.53 1.60 25.49
CA THR A 104 0.21 2.64 24.49
C THR A 104 1.05 3.89 24.62
N GLU A 105 1.65 4.10 25.79
CA GLU A 105 2.52 5.23 26.12
C GLU A 105 3.91 5.11 25.48
N LEU A 106 4.33 3.90 25.09
CA LEU A 106 5.60 3.68 24.42
C LEU A 106 5.55 4.03 22.95
N ASN A 107 6.54 4.75 22.44
CA ASN A 107 6.66 5.05 21.01
C ASN A 107 7.31 3.90 20.25
N ASP A 108 8.28 3.22 20.87
CA ASP A 108 8.95 2.02 20.36
C ASP A 108 9.54 1.26 21.53
N PHE A 109 10.08 0.06 21.29
CA PHE A 109 10.76 -0.72 22.31
C PHE A 109 11.90 -1.56 21.72
N VAL A 110 12.88 -1.89 22.56
CA VAL A 110 13.98 -2.80 22.23
C VAL A 110 14.15 -3.88 23.28
N LEU A 111 14.69 -5.02 22.88
CA LEU A 111 15.06 -6.12 23.76
C LEU A 111 16.55 -6.00 24.09
N CYS A 112 16.88 -5.90 25.39
CA CYS A 112 18.23 -5.81 25.87
C CYS A 112 18.80 -7.20 26.26
N PRO A 113 20.10 -7.47 26.06
CA PRO A 113 21.12 -6.53 25.56
C PRO A 113 20.89 -6.19 24.08
N VAL A 114 21.09 -4.94 23.72
CA VAL A 114 20.89 -4.40 22.37
C VAL A 114 22.19 -3.81 21.84
N ASP A 115 22.42 -3.98 20.52
CA ASP A 115 23.53 -3.33 19.84
C ASP A 115 23.32 -1.81 19.82
N GLY A 116 24.37 -1.06 20.11
CA GLY A 116 24.38 0.40 20.09
C GLY A 116 23.93 0.98 18.73
N ASP A 117 24.27 0.31 17.62
CA ASP A 117 23.85 0.71 16.27
C ASP A 117 22.32 0.59 16.09
N GLU A 118 21.70 -0.49 16.58
CA GLU A 118 20.24 -0.67 16.52
C GLU A 118 19.53 0.38 17.39
N LEU A 119 20.03 0.58 18.61
CA LEU A 119 19.46 1.57 19.53
C LEU A 119 19.58 2.99 18.97
N ALA A 120 20.73 3.35 18.39
CA ALA A 120 20.95 4.64 17.76
C ALA A 120 20.03 4.89 16.56
N LEU A 121 19.81 3.89 15.71
CA LEU A 121 18.88 3.98 14.59
C LEU A 121 17.44 4.22 15.05
N ARG A 122 17.00 3.57 16.13
CA ARG A 122 15.65 3.76 16.68
C ARG A 122 15.48 5.15 17.29
N ILE A 123 16.46 5.60 18.09
CA ILE A 123 16.48 6.96 18.65
C ILE A 123 16.49 8.00 17.52
N GLY A 124 17.33 7.82 16.49
CA GLY A 124 17.40 8.70 15.34
C GLY A 124 16.07 8.80 14.60
N ARG A 125 15.37 7.68 14.37
CA ARG A 125 14.04 7.66 13.75
C ARG A 125 13.01 8.43 14.58
N ILE A 126 12.97 8.22 15.88
CA ILE A 126 12.07 8.90 16.81
C ILE A 126 12.34 10.41 16.80
N PHE A 127 13.62 10.80 16.80
CA PHE A 127 14.04 12.19 16.82
C PHE A 127 13.75 12.92 15.49
N ILE A 128 14.06 12.32 14.36
CA ILE A 128 13.76 12.87 13.02
C ILE A 128 12.25 13.01 12.84
N ALA A 129 11.48 12.00 13.24
CA ALA A 129 10.02 12.06 13.22
C ALA A 129 9.45 13.18 14.12
N GLY A 130 10.12 13.50 15.24
CA GLY A 130 9.75 14.63 16.12
C GLY A 130 10.02 16.01 15.52
N ARG A 131 11.04 16.15 14.67
CA ARG A 131 11.42 17.43 14.02
C ARG A 131 10.57 17.81 12.80
N SER A 132 9.91 16.85 12.19
CA SER A 132 9.00 17.06 11.05
C SER A 132 7.63 17.59 11.45
N SER A 133 7.44 17.95 12.71
CA SER A 133 6.21 18.56 13.21
C SER A 133 6.14 20.05 12.83
N THR A 134 5.57 20.36 11.69
CA THR A 134 4.79 21.59 11.49
C THR A 134 3.70 21.65 12.58
N PRO A 135 3.26 22.86 13.01
CA PRO A 135 2.43 23.04 14.22
C PRO A 135 0.95 22.68 14.01
N TYR A 136 0.68 21.44 13.62
CA TYR A 136 -0.64 20.84 13.65
C TYR A 136 -0.54 19.55 14.46
N GLY A 137 -1.13 19.57 15.65
CA GLY A 137 -1.13 18.47 16.62
C GLY A 137 -1.81 17.21 16.08
N MET A 138 -1.05 16.37 15.41
CA MET A 138 -1.49 15.03 15.04
C MET A 138 -1.22 14.05 16.19
N GLY A 139 -2.29 13.53 16.81
CA GLY A 139 -2.24 12.56 17.89
C GLY A 139 -1.49 11.27 17.52
N ARG A 140 -0.91 10.60 18.51
CA ARG A 140 -0.11 9.36 18.43
C ARG A 140 -0.73 8.22 17.61
N SER A 141 -2.06 8.12 17.56
CA SER A 141 -2.78 7.09 16.76
C SER A 141 -2.78 7.32 15.25
N GLN A 142 -2.41 8.52 14.79
CA GLN A 142 -2.43 8.88 13.36
C GLN A 142 -1.17 8.43 12.61
N ARG A 143 0.02 8.42 13.24
CA ARG A 143 1.27 8.03 12.57
C ARG A 143 1.29 6.56 12.15
N VAL A 144 0.72 5.65 12.95
CA VAL A 144 0.71 4.21 12.65
C VAL A 144 -0.12 3.84 11.43
N ARG A 145 -0.99 4.73 10.95
CA ARG A 145 -1.98 4.42 9.89
C ARG A 145 -1.69 5.09 8.54
N ILE A 146 -0.97 6.21 8.52
CA ILE A 146 -0.38 6.76 7.29
C ILE A 146 0.84 5.90 6.86
N ASP A 147 1.56 5.29 7.81
CA ASP A 147 2.64 4.34 7.55
C ASP A 147 2.20 3.08 6.78
N SER A 148 0.89 2.85 6.62
CA SER A 148 0.38 1.81 5.73
C SER A 148 0.45 2.18 4.25
N LEU A 149 0.54 3.49 3.93
CA LEU A 149 0.74 4.01 2.58
C LEU A 149 2.23 3.95 2.24
N VAL A 150 2.59 3.04 1.34
CA VAL A 150 3.97 2.78 0.94
C VAL A 150 4.18 3.23 -0.49
N GLY A 151 5.10 4.16 -0.68
CA GLY A 151 5.51 4.67 -1.97
C GLY A 151 6.35 5.94 -1.79
N GLU A 152 7.36 6.10 -2.62
CA GLU A 152 8.29 7.24 -2.67
C GLU A 152 8.18 8.01 -3.99
N SER A 153 7.45 7.47 -4.97
CA SER A 153 7.24 8.15 -6.26
C SER A 153 6.54 9.48 -6.07
N LEU A 154 6.95 10.49 -6.83
CA LEU A 154 6.40 11.86 -6.76
C LEU A 154 4.90 11.89 -6.98
N ILE A 155 4.39 11.08 -7.92
CA ILE A 155 2.96 10.99 -8.24
C ILE A 155 2.17 10.46 -7.04
N PHE A 156 2.70 9.45 -6.34
CA PHE A 156 2.07 8.88 -5.16
C PHE A 156 2.12 9.84 -3.98
N GLN A 157 3.29 10.44 -3.71
CA GLN A 157 3.48 11.41 -2.63
C GLN A 157 2.57 12.63 -2.79
N ALA A 158 2.37 13.14 -4.00
CA ALA A 158 1.43 14.22 -4.28
C ALA A 158 -0.03 13.88 -3.90
N GLN A 159 -0.41 12.58 -3.89
CA GLN A 159 -1.73 12.17 -3.39
C GLN A 159 -1.73 12.03 -1.87
N VAL A 160 -0.64 11.52 -1.28
CA VAL A 160 -0.49 11.41 0.19
C VAL A 160 -0.55 12.77 0.86
N GLU A 161 0.07 13.80 0.28
CA GLU A 161 0.05 15.18 0.78
C GLU A 161 -1.36 15.81 0.84
N LYS A 162 -2.31 15.31 0.05
CA LYS A 162 -3.71 15.77 0.10
C LYS A 162 -4.48 15.19 1.28
N ILE A 163 -4.03 14.10 1.89
CA ILE A 163 -4.76 13.41 2.95
C ILE A 163 -5.07 14.32 4.14
N PRO A 164 -4.12 15.09 4.70
CA PRO A 164 -4.43 16.02 5.79
C PRO A 164 -5.48 17.06 5.40
N LEU A 165 -5.37 17.64 4.20
CA LEU A 165 -6.33 18.64 3.70
C LEU A 165 -7.75 18.07 3.58
N PHE A 166 -7.86 16.83 3.11
CA PHE A 166 -9.14 16.14 2.99
C PHE A 166 -9.67 15.71 4.36
N ALA A 167 -8.79 15.38 5.29
CA ALA A 167 -9.15 14.96 6.64
C ALA A 167 -9.77 16.11 7.47
N ASP A 168 -9.30 17.34 7.29
CA ASP A 168 -9.73 18.51 8.04
C ASP A 168 -11.18 18.96 7.70
N VAL A 169 -11.71 18.51 6.57
CA VAL A 169 -13.04 18.93 6.09
C VAL A 169 -14.02 17.76 6.13
N ASP A 170 -15.22 17.97 6.68
CA ASP A 170 -16.29 16.96 6.74
C ASP A 170 -17.09 16.87 5.41
N ALA A 171 -16.38 16.95 4.28
CA ALA A 171 -16.94 16.85 2.95
C ALA A 171 -16.85 15.42 2.42
N THR A 172 -17.70 15.11 1.41
CA THR A 172 -17.64 13.83 0.70
C THR A 172 -16.37 13.76 -0.14
N VAL A 173 -15.68 12.62 -0.08
CA VAL A 173 -14.45 12.36 -0.84
C VAL A 173 -14.71 11.25 -1.85
N LEU A 174 -14.32 11.48 -3.11
CA LEU A 174 -14.33 10.48 -4.18
C LEU A 174 -12.91 10.03 -4.50
N LEU A 175 -12.63 8.75 -4.29
CA LEU A 175 -11.37 8.09 -4.64
C LEU A 175 -11.55 7.36 -5.98
N GLN A 176 -10.79 7.73 -6.99
CA GLN A 176 -10.80 7.08 -8.30
C GLN A 176 -9.48 6.36 -8.54
N GLY A 177 -9.52 5.25 -9.27
CA GLY A 177 -8.33 4.49 -9.63
C GLY A 177 -8.64 3.03 -9.87
N GLU A 178 -7.79 2.34 -10.59
CA GLU A 178 -7.98 0.94 -10.95
C GLU A 178 -8.12 0.01 -9.75
N THR A 179 -8.68 -1.17 -9.99
CA THR A 179 -8.77 -2.22 -8.97
C THR A 179 -7.39 -2.57 -8.43
N GLY A 180 -7.27 -2.71 -7.11
CA GLY A 180 -6.02 -3.09 -6.46
C GLY A 180 -4.97 -1.99 -6.28
N THR A 181 -5.28 -0.72 -6.59
CA THR A 181 -4.36 0.43 -6.39
C THR A 181 -4.20 0.83 -4.93
N GLY A 182 -5.14 0.41 -4.03
CA GLY A 182 -5.09 0.71 -2.60
C GLY A 182 -6.07 1.82 -2.16
N LYS A 183 -7.17 2.07 -2.87
CA LYS A 183 -8.18 3.09 -2.53
C LYS A 183 -8.69 2.98 -1.09
N GLU A 184 -8.94 1.77 -0.59
CA GLU A 184 -9.35 1.56 0.80
C GLU A 184 -8.30 2.04 1.80
N VAL A 185 -7.00 1.86 1.49
CA VAL A 185 -5.90 2.33 2.37
C VAL A 185 -5.91 3.85 2.45
N PHE A 186 -6.14 4.55 1.33
CA PHE A 186 -6.33 6.01 1.31
C PHE A 186 -7.57 6.44 2.09
N ALA A 187 -8.71 5.75 1.93
CA ALA A 187 -9.93 6.05 2.67
C ALA A 187 -9.71 5.92 4.19
N ARG A 188 -9.05 4.86 4.63
CA ARG A 188 -8.66 4.67 6.03
C ARG A 188 -7.71 5.76 6.51
N ALA A 189 -6.70 6.13 5.71
CA ALA A 189 -5.78 7.19 6.05
C ALA A 189 -6.49 8.54 6.24
N ILE A 190 -7.44 8.89 5.36
CA ILE A 190 -8.27 10.10 5.48
C ILE A 190 -9.12 10.05 6.76
N HIS A 191 -9.79 8.93 7.03
CA HIS A 191 -10.61 8.78 8.24
C HIS A 191 -9.78 8.95 9.50
N TYR A 192 -8.69 8.20 9.62
CA TYR A 192 -7.87 8.20 10.82
C TYR A 192 -7.03 9.47 11.01
N SER A 193 -6.93 10.31 9.99
CA SER A 193 -6.37 11.66 10.08
C SER A 193 -7.42 12.74 10.38
N SER A 194 -8.70 12.39 10.40
CA SER A 194 -9.80 13.34 10.60
C SER A 194 -10.22 13.48 12.06
N ALA A 195 -11.12 14.45 12.34
CA ALA A 195 -11.75 14.60 13.64
C ALA A 195 -12.59 13.37 14.07
N ARG A 196 -12.97 12.49 13.11
CA ARG A 196 -13.75 11.27 13.34
C ARG A 196 -12.90 10.02 13.58
N LYS A 197 -11.59 10.16 13.77
CA LYS A 197 -10.59 9.06 13.90
C LYS A 197 -10.91 8.02 14.96
N ASP A 198 -11.58 8.43 16.05
CA ASP A 198 -11.91 7.58 17.20
C ASP A 198 -13.31 6.94 17.06
N HIS A 199 -14.02 7.25 15.97
CA HIS A 199 -15.33 6.68 15.65
C HIS A 199 -15.19 5.56 14.62
N ALA A 200 -16.31 4.88 14.33
CA ALA A 200 -16.36 3.75 13.42
C ALA A 200 -16.00 4.12 11.98
N PHE A 201 -15.19 3.27 11.33
CA PHE A 201 -14.98 3.25 9.88
C PHE A 201 -15.66 2.01 9.32
N ILE A 202 -16.78 2.19 8.63
CA ILE A 202 -17.60 1.10 8.10
C ILE A 202 -17.40 0.99 6.59
N PRO A 203 -16.65 -0.03 6.11
CA PRO A 203 -16.49 -0.27 4.68
C PRO A 203 -17.64 -1.10 4.12
N ILE A 204 -18.14 -0.70 2.95
CA ILE A 204 -19.17 -1.40 2.18
C ILE A 204 -18.67 -1.58 0.76
N ASN A 205 -18.61 -2.81 0.29
CA ASN A 205 -18.40 -3.08 -1.13
C ASN A 205 -19.77 -3.15 -1.83
N CYS A 206 -20.06 -2.14 -2.67
CA CYS A 206 -21.34 -2.02 -3.36
C CYS A 206 -21.56 -3.14 -4.40
N ALA A 207 -20.49 -3.68 -4.99
CA ALA A 207 -20.59 -4.78 -5.96
C ALA A 207 -20.87 -6.14 -5.29
N ALA A 208 -20.53 -6.30 -4.01
CA ALA A 208 -20.74 -7.55 -3.29
C ALA A 208 -22.17 -7.72 -2.76
N LEU A 209 -22.95 -6.63 -2.71
CA LEU A 209 -24.32 -6.66 -2.20
C LEU A 209 -25.31 -6.91 -3.33
N PRO A 210 -26.15 -7.97 -3.24
CA PRO A 210 -27.27 -8.11 -4.16
C PRO A 210 -28.18 -6.88 -4.15
N ASP A 211 -28.65 -6.46 -5.32
CA ASP A 211 -29.45 -5.25 -5.50
C ASP A 211 -30.65 -5.15 -4.54
N GLN A 212 -31.30 -6.28 -4.28
CA GLN A 212 -32.48 -6.36 -3.39
C GLN A 212 -32.11 -6.20 -1.91
N LEU A 213 -30.85 -6.47 -1.54
CA LEU A 213 -30.39 -6.40 -0.15
C LEU A 213 -29.67 -5.08 0.15
N PHE A 214 -29.26 -4.31 -0.88
CA PHE A 214 -28.50 -3.08 -0.69
C PHE A 214 -29.19 -2.09 0.25
N GLU A 215 -30.50 -1.86 0.06
CA GLU A 215 -31.27 -0.93 0.90
C GLU A 215 -31.41 -1.47 2.34
N ASN A 216 -31.60 -2.78 2.48
CA ASN A 216 -31.71 -3.43 3.78
C ASN A 216 -30.40 -3.39 4.58
N GLU A 217 -29.30 -3.73 3.94
CA GLU A 217 -27.97 -3.69 4.58
C GLU A 217 -27.57 -2.26 4.95
N LEU A 218 -27.81 -1.31 4.04
CA LEU A 218 -27.41 0.07 4.26
C LEU A 218 -28.25 0.77 5.33
N PHE A 219 -29.59 0.64 5.25
CA PHE A 219 -30.54 1.42 6.07
C PHE A 219 -31.23 0.60 7.16
N GLY A 220 -31.15 -0.73 7.09
CA GLY A 220 -31.81 -1.62 8.04
C GLY A 220 -33.32 -1.79 7.78
N HIS A 221 -33.98 -2.52 8.64
CA HIS A 221 -35.42 -2.77 8.57
C HIS A 221 -36.10 -2.77 9.94
N ALA A 222 -37.38 -2.41 9.95
CA ALA A 222 -38.27 -2.57 11.10
C ALA A 222 -38.78 -4.01 11.17
N LYS A 223 -39.17 -4.44 12.35
CA LYS A 223 -39.85 -5.73 12.54
C LYS A 223 -41.09 -5.82 11.65
N GLY A 224 -41.21 -6.91 10.89
CA GLY A 224 -42.33 -7.15 9.96
C GLY A 224 -42.19 -6.43 8.61
N ALA A 225 -41.08 -5.85 8.27
CA ALA A 225 -40.85 -5.17 6.98
C ALA A 225 -41.02 -6.12 5.77
N TYR A 226 -40.72 -7.41 5.96
CA TYR A 226 -40.91 -8.49 4.99
C TYR A 226 -41.19 -9.81 5.74
N THR A 227 -41.62 -10.86 5.03
CA THR A 227 -42.11 -12.11 5.63
C THR A 227 -41.15 -12.79 6.62
N SER A 228 -39.84 -12.64 6.46
CA SER A 228 -38.80 -13.21 7.34
C SER A 228 -38.21 -12.21 8.35
N ALA A 229 -38.70 -10.95 8.40
CA ALA A 229 -38.23 -9.92 9.33
C ALA A 229 -38.79 -10.13 10.76
N ALA A 230 -38.21 -11.10 11.48
CA ALA A 230 -38.68 -11.44 12.84
C ALA A 230 -38.29 -10.39 13.91
N SER A 231 -37.21 -9.63 13.68
CA SER A 231 -36.68 -8.58 14.57
C SER A 231 -36.38 -7.31 13.81
N GLU A 232 -36.28 -6.18 14.50
CA GLU A 232 -35.71 -4.96 13.95
C GLU A 232 -34.18 -5.15 13.80
N GLN A 233 -33.60 -4.69 12.69
CA GLN A 233 -32.14 -4.68 12.46
C GLN A 233 -31.72 -3.27 12.03
N GLY A 234 -30.71 -2.72 12.72
CA GLY A 234 -30.02 -1.49 12.30
C GLY A 234 -29.21 -1.73 11.05
N GLY A 235 -29.18 -0.73 10.15
CA GLY A 235 -28.33 -0.79 8.97
C GLY A 235 -26.92 -0.24 9.22
N LEU A 236 -26.02 -0.43 8.25
CA LEU A 236 -24.64 0.03 8.31
C LEU A 236 -24.49 1.55 8.49
N VAL A 237 -25.49 2.33 8.06
CA VAL A 237 -25.56 3.78 8.35
C VAL A 237 -25.64 4.04 9.85
N LEU A 238 -26.41 3.25 10.59
CA LEU A 238 -26.52 3.38 12.05
C LEU A 238 -25.22 2.97 12.73
N GLU A 239 -24.56 1.92 12.25
CA GLU A 239 -23.26 1.48 12.77
C GLU A 239 -22.14 2.52 12.52
N ALA A 240 -22.26 3.30 11.43
CA ALA A 240 -21.34 4.37 11.06
C ALA A 240 -21.61 5.69 11.80
N GLU A 241 -22.60 5.77 12.69
CA GLU A 241 -23.00 7.01 13.34
C GLU A 241 -21.82 7.69 14.06
N GLY A 242 -21.65 8.99 13.85
CA GLY A 242 -20.50 9.77 14.32
C GLY A 242 -19.19 9.52 13.53
N GLY A 243 -19.13 8.45 12.76
CA GLY A 243 -17.95 7.96 12.06
C GLY A 243 -17.93 8.23 10.56
N THR A 244 -17.40 7.26 9.81
CA THR A 244 -17.22 7.34 8.34
C THR A 244 -17.76 6.08 7.67
N LEU A 245 -18.59 6.26 6.65
CA LEU A 245 -19.06 5.23 5.76
C LEU A 245 -18.19 5.25 4.50
N PHE A 246 -17.51 4.14 4.21
CA PHE A 246 -16.72 3.97 3.00
C PHE A 246 -17.48 3.09 2.00
N LEU A 247 -17.84 3.68 0.86
CA LEU A 247 -18.57 3.02 -0.23
C LEU A 247 -17.57 2.63 -1.31
N ASP A 248 -17.17 1.37 -1.38
CA ASP A 248 -16.28 0.87 -2.44
C ASP A 248 -17.10 0.40 -3.66
N GLU A 249 -16.53 0.59 -4.85
CA GLU A 249 -17.13 0.20 -6.13
C GLU A 249 -18.55 0.78 -6.34
N VAL A 250 -18.70 2.10 -6.09
CA VAL A 250 -20.00 2.79 -6.27
C VAL A 250 -20.51 2.77 -7.71
N ASP A 251 -19.61 2.58 -8.67
CA ASP A 251 -19.91 2.39 -10.09
C ASP A 251 -20.71 1.10 -10.37
N ALA A 252 -20.66 0.11 -9.48
CA ALA A 252 -21.43 -1.12 -9.61
C ALA A 252 -22.90 -1.00 -9.20
N LEU A 253 -23.31 0.12 -8.61
CA LEU A 253 -24.70 0.33 -8.16
C LEU A 253 -25.68 0.41 -9.33
N ASN A 254 -26.80 -0.30 -9.24
CA ASN A 254 -27.90 -0.17 -10.17
C ASN A 254 -28.61 1.21 -10.04
N PRO A 255 -29.40 1.65 -11.04
CA PRO A 255 -30.06 2.96 -11.02
C PRO A 255 -30.99 3.19 -9.83
N TYR A 256 -31.61 2.13 -9.28
CA TYR A 256 -32.47 2.23 -8.10
C TYR A 256 -31.66 2.52 -6.83
N ALA A 257 -30.58 1.78 -6.61
CA ALA A 257 -29.67 2.00 -5.50
C ALA A 257 -29.00 3.38 -5.56
N GLN A 258 -28.62 3.84 -6.78
CA GLN A 258 -28.09 5.19 -6.99
C GLN A 258 -29.09 6.28 -6.55
N ALA A 259 -30.39 6.13 -6.85
CA ALA A 259 -31.42 7.09 -6.42
C ALA A 259 -31.59 7.13 -4.90
N LYS A 260 -31.50 5.97 -4.23
CA LYS A 260 -31.55 5.89 -2.76
C LYS A 260 -30.32 6.49 -2.11
N LEU A 261 -29.15 6.19 -2.65
CA LEU A 261 -27.89 6.75 -2.19
C LEU A 261 -27.83 8.26 -2.38
N LEU A 262 -28.32 8.79 -3.51
CA LEU A 262 -28.40 10.23 -3.75
C LEU A 262 -29.14 10.96 -2.63
N ARG A 263 -30.33 10.47 -2.26
CA ARG A 263 -31.12 11.06 -1.19
C ARG A 263 -30.37 11.06 0.15
N PHE A 264 -29.71 9.97 0.47
CA PHE A 264 -28.88 9.85 1.68
C PHE A 264 -27.68 10.79 1.66
N VAL A 265 -26.91 10.84 0.55
CA VAL A 265 -25.75 11.73 0.44
C VAL A 265 -26.14 13.20 0.54
N GLN A 266 -27.30 13.58 -0.04
CA GLN A 266 -27.75 14.97 -0.14
C GLN A 266 -28.31 15.51 1.18
N TYR A 267 -29.13 14.73 1.87
CA TYR A 267 -29.90 15.21 3.04
C TYR A 267 -29.45 14.57 4.35
N ARG A 268 -28.56 13.53 4.29
CA ARG A 268 -28.21 12.71 5.46
C ARG A 268 -29.41 12.02 6.08
N GLU A 269 -30.49 11.89 5.32
CA GLU A 269 -31.74 11.27 5.73
C GLU A 269 -31.83 9.85 5.18
N TYR A 270 -32.25 8.93 6.03
CA TYR A 270 -32.52 7.56 5.62
C TYR A 270 -33.78 7.03 6.29
N ARG A 271 -34.36 6.01 5.68
CA ARG A 271 -35.56 5.36 6.21
C ARG A 271 -35.36 3.85 6.21
N PRO A 272 -35.34 3.19 7.38
CA PRO A 272 -35.36 1.73 7.45
C PRO A 272 -36.55 1.13 6.69
N LEU A 273 -36.35 -0.04 6.06
CA LEU A 273 -37.45 -0.72 5.38
C LEU A 273 -38.60 -1.00 6.34
N GLY A 274 -39.85 -0.81 5.87
CA GLY A 274 -41.02 -0.99 6.68
C GLY A 274 -41.27 0.10 7.74
N CYS A 275 -40.39 1.11 7.88
CA CYS A 275 -40.57 2.22 8.80
C CYS A 275 -41.12 3.45 8.05
N SER A 276 -42.11 4.15 8.63
CA SER A 276 -42.61 5.41 8.08
C SER A 276 -41.78 6.64 8.49
N ARG A 277 -40.98 6.52 9.55
CA ARG A 277 -40.20 7.63 10.11
C ARG A 277 -38.83 7.75 9.38
N THR A 278 -38.49 8.98 9.01
CA THR A 278 -37.16 9.34 8.51
C THR A 278 -36.23 9.58 9.70
N LYS A 279 -35.00 9.05 9.61
CA LYS A 279 -33.91 9.26 10.58
C LYS A 279 -32.83 10.11 9.93
N LEU A 280 -32.17 10.96 10.71
CA LEU A 280 -30.95 11.71 10.29
C LEU A 280 -29.75 10.93 10.74
N ALA A 281 -28.69 10.94 9.94
CA ALA A 281 -27.42 10.32 10.24
C ALA A 281 -26.27 11.34 10.22
N ASN A 282 -25.47 11.34 11.26
CA ASN A 282 -24.22 12.11 11.31
C ASN A 282 -23.05 11.24 10.83
N VAL A 283 -22.96 11.02 9.52
CA VAL A 283 -21.96 10.12 8.92
C VAL A 283 -21.19 10.86 7.83
N ARG A 284 -19.87 10.79 7.86
CA ARG A 284 -19.00 11.22 6.76
C ARG A 284 -19.00 10.16 5.68
N ILE A 285 -19.01 10.56 4.39
CA ILE A 285 -19.00 9.64 3.27
C ILE A 285 -17.67 9.75 2.53
N ILE A 286 -17.02 8.60 2.29
CA ILE A 286 -15.91 8.43 1.36
C ILE A 286 -16.36 7.39 0.34
N ALA A 287 -16.34 7.73 -0.95
CA ALA A 287 -16.72 6.82 -2.04
C ALA A 287 -15.50 6.44 -2.87
N ALA A 288 -15.48 5.23 -3.41
CA ALA A 288 -14.44 4.78 -4.33
C ALA A 288 -15.05 4.18 -5.60
N SER A 289 -14.40 4.40 -6.73
CA SER A 289 -14.76 3.85 -8.03
C SER A 289 -13.54 3.27 -8.74
N ASN A 290 -13.74 2.15 -9.44
CA ASN A 290 -12.73 1.52 -10.29
C ASN A 290 -12.70 2.12 -11.69
N HIS A 291 -13.78 2.78 -12.10
CA HIS A 291 -13.96 3.40 -13.40
C HIS A 291 -14.08 4.92 -13.31
N ASP A 292 -13.87 5.59 -14.42
CA ASP A 292 -14.14 7.03 -14.51
C ASP A 292 -15.67 7.28 -14.47
N LEU A 293 -16.15 7.81 -13.35
CA LEU A 293 -17.58 8.11 -13.18
C LEU A 293 -18.08 9.18 -14.17
N ARG A 294 -17.22 10.07 -14.69
CA ARG A 294 -17.61 11.03 -15.73
C ARG A 294 -17.98 10.34 -17.03
N GLN A 295 -17.17 9.33 -17.41
CA GLN A 295 -17.49 8.49 -18.55
C GLN A 295 -18.78 7.71 -18.30
N ALA A 296 -18.96 7.10 -17.15
CA ALA A 296 -20.17 6.37 -16.78
C ALA A 296 -21.43 7.26 -16.82
N VAL A 297 -21.33 8.55 -16.46
CA VAL A 297 -22.42 9.53 -16.62
C VAL A 297 -22.72 9.76 -18.10
N THR A 298 -21.71 9.95 -18.95
CA THR A 298 -21.88 10.14 -20.39
C THR A 298 -22.55 8.92 -21.04
N GLU A 299 -22.22 7.73 -20.58
CA GLU A 299 -22.79 6.45 -21.03
C GLU A 299 -24.14 6.12 -20.38
N ARG A 300 -24.68 7.02 -19.53
CA ARG A 300 -25.94 6.85 -18.77
C ARG A 300 -25.97 5.63 -17.84
N GLN A 301 -24.82 5.14 -17.42
CA GLN A 301 -24.68 4.06 -16.45
C GLN A 301 -24.69 4.60 -15.02
N PHE A 302 -24.30 5.87 -14.84
CA PHE A 302 -24.29 6.55 -13.56
C PHE A 302 -25.05 7.87 -13.62
N ARG A 303 -25.76 8.22 -12.53
CA ARG A 303 -26.56 9.46 -12.47
C ARG A 303 -25.64 10.66 -12.28
N GLU A 304 -25.85 11.70 -13.07
CA GLU A 304 -25.12 12.96 -13.02
C GLU A 304 -25.28 13.68 -11.65
N ASP A 305 -26.52 13.68 -11.12
CA ASP A 305 -26.82 14.32 -9.83
C ASP A 305 -26.08 13.65 -8.66
N LEU A 306 -25.99 12.33 -8.65
CA LEU A 306 -25.23 11.57 -7.67
C LEU A 306 -23.72 11.81 -7.83
N PHE A 307 -23.21 11.81 -9.05
CA PHE A 307 -21.80 12.10 -9.33
C PHE A 307 -21.38 13.45 -8.73
N HIS A 308 -22.14 14.52 -8.96
CA HIS A 308 -21.83 15.84 -8.40
C HIS A 308 -21.87 15.90 -6.87
N ARG A 309 -22.70 15.09 -6.22
CA ARG A 309 -22.76 14.98 -4.76
C ARG A 309 -21.64 14.16 -4.15
N LEU A 310 -21.14 13.17 -4.86
CA LEU A 310 -19.96 12.37 -4.44
C LEU A 310 -18.65 13.09 -4.73
N ASN A 311 -18.55 13.81 -5.83
CA ASN A 311 -17.33 14.45 -6.33
C ASN A 311 -17.11 15.88 -5.77
N VAL A 312 -17.20 16.03 -4.44
CA VAL A 312 -16.90 17.32 -3.76
C VAL A 312 -15.38 17.50 -3.64
N LEU A 313 -14.72 16.50 -3.05
CA LEU A 313 -13.26 16.40 -3.05
C LEU A 313 -12.88 15.14 -3.84
N SER A 314 -11.94 15.25 -4.79
CA SER A 314 -11.54 14.11 -5.60
C SER A 314 -10.05 13.82 -5.51
N MET A 315 -9.72 12.53 -5.51
CA MET A 315 -8.36 12.02 -5.50
C MET A 315 -8.25 10.86 -6.48
N VAL A 316 -7.22 10.89 -7.32
CA VAL A 316 -6.92 9.79 -8.24
C VAL A 316 -5.72 9.02 -7.68
N VAL A 317 -5.94 7.74 -7.37
CA VAL A 317 -4.87 6.85 -6.91
C VAL A 317 -4.17 6.26 -8.12
N PRO A 318 -2.87 6.55 -8.33
CA PRO A 318 -2.16 6.15 -9.54
C PRO A 318 -2.01 4.63 -9.62
N PRO A 319 -2.13 4.04 -10.82
CA PRO A 319 -1.86 2.62 -11.03
C PRO A 319 -0.36 2.33 -10.85
N LEU A 320 -0.05 1.07 -10.53
CA LEU A 320 1.32 0.67 -10.17
C LEU A 320 2.33 0.87 -11.31
N ARG A 321 1.91 0.74 -12.57
CA ARG A 321 2.72 1.00 -13.77
C ARG A 321 3.17 2.46 -13.92
N GLU A 322 2.49 3.42 -13.29
CA GLU A 322 2.87 4.84 -13.28
C GLU A 322 3.79 5.20 -12.09
N ARG A 323 3.97 4.25 -11.15
CA ARG A 323 4.84 4.39 -9.98
C ARG A 323 5.76 3.18 -9.82
N VAL A 324 6.45 2.83 -10.90
CA VAL A 324 7.33 1.65 -10.96
C VAL A 324 8.46 1.69 -9.91
N GLU A 325 8.87 2.89 -9.50
CA GLU A 325 9.86 3.16 -8.45
C GLU A 325 9.42 2.61 -7.09
N ASP A 326 8.11 2.50 -6.84
CA ASP A 326 7.55 1.99 -5.59
C ASP A 326 7.55 0.45 -5.53
N ILE A 327 7.71 -0.23 -6.68
CA ILE A 327 7.62 -1.70 -6.76
C ILE A 327 8.65 -2.39 -5.86
N PRO A 328 9.95 -2.04 -5.86
CA PRO A 328 10.93 -2.68 -4.98
C PRO A 328 10.62 -2.47 -3.50
N LEU A 329 10.14 -1.29 -3.12
CA LEU A 329 9.78 -0.94 -1.75
C LEU A 329 8.58 -1.76 -1.28
N LEU A 330 7.52 -1.81 -2.09
CA LEU A 330 6.33 -2.63 -1.84
C LEU A 330 6.68 -4.11 -1.75
N ALA A 331 7.51 -4.61 -2.67
CA ALA A 331 7.93 -6.00 -2.70
C ALA A 331 8.70 -6.39 -1.43
N ASN A 332 9.64 -5.57 -0.99
CA ASN A 332 10.37 -5.80 0.25
C ASN A 332 9.45 -5.79 1.48
N ARG A 333 8.47 -4.87 1.53
CA ARG A 333 7.50 -4.83 2.62
C ARG A 333 6.61 -6.07 2.66
N PHE A 334 6.12 -6.54 1.51
CA PHE A 334 5.35 -7.78 1.44
C PHE A 334 6.19 -8.99 1.84
N LEU A 335 7.44 -9.05 1.40
CA LEU A 335 8.35 -10.12 1.80
C LEU A 335 8.57 -10.18 3.32
N GLN A 336 8.70 -9.01 3.97
CA GLN A 336 8.80 -8.92 5.43
C GLN A 336 7.50 -9.38 6.11
N ARG A 337 6.34 -9.00 5.57
CA ARG A 337 5.02 -9.38 6.12
C ARG A 337 4.74 -10.87 5.98
N PHE A 338 5.16 -11.52 4.89
CA PHE A 338 4.93 -12.93 4.63
C PHE A 338 6.00 -13.84 5.23
N ARG A 339 6.96 -13.30 5.97
CA ARG A 339 7.96 -14.10 6.67
C ARG A 339 7.29 -15.14 7.55
N ARG A 340 7.74 -16.40 7.39
CA ARG A 340 7.30 -17.49 8.23
C ARG A 340 7.84 -17.33 9.65
N THR A 341 7.02 -17.66 10.63
CA THR A 341 7.37 -17.58 12.06
C THR A 341 8.48 -18.55 12.47
N ASP A 342 8.70 -19.60 11.69
CA ASP A 342 9.76 -20.59 11.90
C ASP A 342 11.16 -20.12 11.46
N GLY A 343 11.26 -18.91 10.93
CA GLY A 343 12.52 -18.35 10.42
C GLY A 343 13.01 -18.99 9.12
N GLN A 344 12.30 -20.00 8.60
CA GLN A 344 12.57 -20.63 7.32
C GLN A 344 11.76 -19.90 6.23
N GLY A 345 12.40 -19.62 5.09
CA GLY A 345 11.76 -18.96 3.95
C GLY A 345 12.59 -17.84 3.39
N PRO A 346 12.19 -17.34 2.22
CA PRO A 346 12.96 -16.33 1.51
C PRO A 346 13.01 -15.01 2.29
N ARG A 347 14.21 -14.42 2.34
CA ARG A 347 14.49 -13.16 3.04
C ARG A 347 14.80 -12.03 2.10
N ARG A 348 15.09 -12.32 0.84
CA ARG A 348 15.51 -11.36 -0.18
C ARG A 348 14.94 -11.73 -1.55
N LEU A 349 14.86 -10.72 -2.42
CA LEU A 349 14.63 -10.87 -3.84
C LEU A 349 16.00 -10.73 -4.54
N SER A 350 16.27 -11.53 -5.57
CA SER A 350 17.43 -11.32 -6.42
C SER A 350 17.23 -10.07 -7.30
N ASP A 351 18.32 -9.46 -7.78
CA ASP A 351 18.24 -8.31 -8.68
C ASP A 351 17.49 -8.62 -9.97
N GLU A 352 17.56 -9.87 -10.44
CA GLU A 352 16.80 -10.35 -11.60
C GLU A 352 15.31 -10.45 -11.29
N ALA A 353 14.96 -10.89 -10.08
CA ALA A 353 13.58 -10.90 -9.61
C ALA A 353 13.00 -9.49 -9.53
N ILE A 354 13.76 -8.53 -9.00
CA ILE A 354 13.35 -7.12 -8.93
C ILE A 354 13.17 -6.55 -10.33
N ARG A 355 14.12 -6.79 -11.27
CA ARG A 355 13.97 -6.35 -12.67
C ARG A 355 12.72 -6.93 -13.33
N LYS A 356 12.41 -8.21 -13.08
CA LYS A 356 11.20 -8.84 -13.59
C LYS A 356 9.93 -8.18 -13.04
N LEU A 357 9.89 -7.88 -11.74
CA LEU A 357 8.76 -7.19 -11.11
C LEU A 357 8.57 -5.78 -11.69
N ILE A 358 9.65 -5.03 -11.94
CA ILE A 358 9.61 -3.68 -12.53
C ILE A 358 9.12 -3.72 -13.99
N ALA A 359 9.50 -4.74 -14.74
CA ALA A 359 9.18 -4.86 -16.17
C ALA A 359 7.71 -5.26 -16.44
N TYR A 360 6.99 -5.77 -15.44
CA TYR A 360 5.61 -6.21 -15.59
C TYR A 360 4.62 -5.07 -15.39
N ALA A 361 3.53 -5.05 -16.15
CA ALA A 361 2.57 -3.93 -16.18
C ALA A 361 1.59 -3.88 -15.00
N TRP A 362 1.46 -4.97 -14.24
CA TRP A 362 0.59 -5.10 -13.06
C TRP A 362 -0.86 -4.68 -13.29
N PRO A 363 -1.62 -5.34 -14.16
CA PRO A 363 -3.02 -5.00 -14.39
C PRO A 363 -3.88 -5.08 -13.13
N GLY A 364 -3.57 -5.97 -12.19
CA GLY A 364 -4.19 -6.04 -10.86
C GLY A 364 -3.49 -5.20 -9.78
N ASN A 365 -2.57 -4.30 -10.19
CA ASN A 365 -1.88 -3.34 -9.33
C ASN A 365 -1.22 -3.98 -8.09
N VAL A 366 -1.33 -3.33 -6.94
CA VAL A 366 -0.71 -3.76 -5.67
C VAL A 366 -1.28 -5.09 -5.18
N ARG A 367 -2.58 -5.35 -5.43
CA ARG A 367 -3.22 -6.62 -5.04
C ARG A 367 -2.62 -7.81 -5.80
N GLU A 368 -2.33 -7.65 -7.09
CA GLU A 368 -1.67 -8.67 -7.90
C GLU A 368 -0.21 -8.88 -7.47
N LEU A 369 0.53 -7.79 -7.23
CA LEU A 369 1.90 -7.85 -6.72
C LEU A 369 1.95 -8.58 -5.38
N GLU A 370 1.05 -8.26 -4.44
CA GLU A 370 0.93 -8.92 -3.13
C GLU A 370 0.70 -10.42 -3.28
N SER A 371 -0.28 -10.82 -4.09
CA SER A 371 -0.63 -12.23 -4.32
C SER A 371 0.50 -12.99 -5.01
N THR A 372 1.19 -12.36 -5.95
CA THR A 372 2.33 -12.96 -6.67
C THR A 372 3.51 -13.21 -5.74
N LEU A 373 3.85 -12.24 -4.89
CA LEU A 373 4.91 -12.41 -3.89
C LEU A 373 4.53 -13.41 -2.79
N GLN A 374 3.27 -13.45 -2.38
CA GLN A 374 2.79 -14.44 -1.43
C GLN A 374 2.98 -15.87 -1.98
N ARG A 375 2.60 -16.10 -3.26
CA ARG A 375 2.85 -17.41 -3.92
C ARG A 375 4.35 -17.72 -3.98
N ALA A 376 5.17 -16.76 -4.41
CA ALA A 376 6.61 -16.95 -4.49
C ALA A 376 7.23 -17.31 -3.12
N VAL A 377 6.82 -16.67 -2.04
CA VAL A 377 7.28 -16.98 -0.68
C VAL A 377 6.89 -18.40 -0.24
N VAL A 378 5.68 -18.85 -0.58
CA VAL A 378 5.18 -20.19 -0.22
C VAL A 378 5.88 -21.28 -1.02
N MET A 379 6.13 -21.03 -2.32
CA MET A 379 6.71 -22.02 -3.23
C MET A 379 8.24 -22.07 -3.18
N CYS A 380 8.90 -20.97 -2.79
CA CYS A 380 10.35 -20.91 -2.71
C CYS A 380 10.86 -21.57 -1.43
N GLY A 381 11.64 -22.66 -1.59
CA GLY A 381 12.35 -23.33 -0.49
C GLY A 381 13.70 -22.71 -0.13
N CYS A 382 14.13 -21.66 -0.83
CA CYS A 382 15.45 -21.01 -0.70
C CYS A 382 15.38 -19.69 0.08
N ALA A 383 16.55 -19.21 0.54
CA ALA A 383 16.63 -17.93 1.25
C ALA A 383 16.41 -16.69 0.35
N THR A 384 16.51 -16.86 -0.98
CA THR A 384 16.39 -15.78 -1.98
C THR A 384 15.43 -16.20 -3.09
N ILE A 385 14.42 -15.38 -3.36
CA ILE A 385 13.48 -15.56 -4.48
C ILE A 385 14.21 -15.17 -5.78
N GLN A 386 14.23 -16.06 -6.74
CA GLN A 386 14.78 -15.84 -8.08
C GLN A 386 13.69 -15.41 -9.06
N ALA A 387 14.08 -14.88 -10.23
CA ALA A 387 13.14 -14.47 -11.27
C ALA A 387 12.21 -15.60 -11.75
N GLN A 388 12.68 -16.84 -11.71
CA GLN A 388 11.88 -18.02 -12.07
C GLN A 388 10.79 -18.37 -11.05
N ASP A 389 10.98 -17.97 -9.78
CA ASP A 389 10.01 -18.23 -8.70
C ASP A 389 8.83 -17.23 -8.73
N ILE A 390 8.91 -16.19 -9.59
CA ILE A 390 7.90 -15.17 -9.75
C ILE A 390 7.07 -15.48 -11.00
N GLU A 391 5.83 -15.90 -10.80
CA GLU A 391 4.86 -16.16 -11.88
C GLU A 391 3.91 -14.97 -12.00
N CYS A 392 4.08 -14.15 -13.05
CA CYS A 392 3.14 -13.09 -13.40
C CYS A 392 1.96 -13.66 -14.18
N ALA A 393 0.75 -13.15 -13.95
CA ALA A 393 -0.50 -13.71 -14.51
C ALA A 393 -0.53 -13.80 -16.05
N GLY A 394 0.26 -13.02 -16.76
CA GLY A 394 0.41 -13.08 -18.21
C GLY A 394 1.36 -14.17 -18.72
N GLU A 395 2.20 -14.75 -17.84
CA GLU A 395 3.13 -15.82 -18.22
C GLU A 395 2.53 -17.21 -18.06
N ALA A 396 1.60 -17.39 -17.11
CA ALA A 396 0.86 -18.64 -16.89
C ALA A 396 -0.04 -19.00 -18.09
N SER A 397 -0.39 -18.05 -18.94
CA SER A 397 -1.17 -18.30 -20.19
C SER A 397 -0.33 -18.94 -21.30
N LYS A 398 0.99 -19.08 -21.12
CA LYS A 398 1.85 -19.87 -22.01
C LYS A 398 1.90 -21.36 -21.65
N THR A 399 1.42 -21.73 -20.46
CA THR A 399 1.19 -23.13 -20.14
C THR A 399 -0.12 -23.51 -20.85
N LEU A 400 0.04 -24.26 -21.93
CA LEU A 400 -1.00 -24.83 -22.78
C LEU A 400 -2.31 -25.06 -22.05
N CYS A 401 -3.34 -24.23 -22.33
CA CYS A 401 -4.72 -24.64 -22.09
C CYS A 401 -4.97 -25.91 -22.91
N LEU A 402 -5.01 -27.04 -22.25
CA LEU A 402 -5.31 -28.37 -22.85
C LEU A 402 -6.80 -28.51 -23.21
N ASP A 403 -7.59 -27.44 -23.17
CA ASP A 403 -9.01 -27.41 -23.55
C ASP A 403 -9.16 -27.15 -25.06
N GLY A 404 -8.48 -27.92 -25.87
CA GLY A 404 -8.59 -27.91 -27.32
C GLY A 404 -7.83 -29.07 -27.93
N SER A 405 -8.22 -29.48 -29.16
CA SER A 405 -7.47 -30.50 -29.88
C SER A 405 -6.01 -30.07 -30.09
N LEU A 406 -5.07 -31.01 -30.05
CA LEU A 406 -3.62 -30.75 -30.30
C LEU A 406 -3.40 -29.92 -31.58
N ARG A 407 -4.29 -30.01 -32.55
CA ARG A 407 -4.28 -29.22 -33.79
C ARG A 407 -4.60 -27.75 -33.53
N ALA A 408 -5.55 -27.43 -32.64
CA ALA A 408 -5.90 -26.05 -32.25
C ALA A 408 -4.75 -25.42 -31.45
N ALA A 409 -4.16 -26.13 -30.48
CA ALA A 409 -3.03 -25.68 -29.69
C ALA A 409 -1.79 -25.40 -30.56
N LYS A 410 -1.46 -26.30 -31.51
CA LYS A 410 -0.38 -26.06 -32.50
C LYS A 410 -0.65 -24.84 -33.37
N THR A 411 -1.88 -24.64 -33.80
CA THR A 411 -2.26 -23.50 -34.69
C THR A 411 -2.11 -22.19 -33.92
N SER A 412 -2.60 -22.11 -32.65
CA SER A 412 -2.48 -20.93 -31.81
C SER A 412 -1.01 -20.58 -31.51
N ALA A 413 -0.22 -21.56 -31.04
CA ALA A 413 1.21 -21.36 -30.74
C ALA A 413 2.00 -20.92 -32.01
N THR A 414 1.68 -21.47 -33.15
CA THR A 414 2.29 -21.08 -34.44
C THR A 414 1.93 -19.65 -34.82
N MET A 415 0.66 -19.25 -34.60
CA MET A 415 0.19 -17.89 -34.87
C MET A 415 0.88 -16.86 -34.00
N ASP A 416 1.03 -17.12 -32.72
CA ASP A 416 1.69 -16.21 -31.76
C ASP A 416 3.18 -16.02 -32.08
N VAL A 417 3.89 -17.12 -32.37
CA VAL A 417 5.29 -17.07 -32.75
C VAL A 417 5.48 -16.35 -34.10
N GLU A 418 4.67 -16.66 -35.10
CA GLU A 418 4.73 -15.98 -36.40
C GLU A 418 4.47 -14.47 -36.25
N ARG A 419 3.44 -14.08 -35.49
CA ARG A 419 3.13 -12.67 -35.25
C ARG A 419 4.26 -11.92 -34.53
N ALA A 420 4.80 -12.49 -33.45
CA ALA A 420 5.92 -11.90 -32.71
C ALA A 420 7.17 -11.74 -33.59
N TYR A 421 7.47 -12.74 -34.43
CA TYR A 421 8.58 -12.70 -35.34
C TYR A 421 8.42 -11.61 -36.43
N LEU A 422 7.22 -11.48 -37.02
CA LEU A 422 6.93 -10.46 -38.01
C LEU A 422 7.05 -9.04 -37.46
N VAL A 423 6.53 -8.80 -36.24
CA VAL A 423 6.63 -7.52 -35.55
C VAL A 423 8.11 -7.20 -35.27
N LYS A 424 8.85 -8.14 -34.66
CA LYS A 424 10.28 -7.96 -34.38
C LYS A 424 11.07 -7.62 -35.63
N THR A 425 10.79 -8.32 -36.73
CA THR A 425 11.51 -8.10 -37.99
C THR A 425 11.16 -6.74 -38.59
N LEU A 426 9.89 -6.28 -38.52
CA LEU A 426 9.50 -4.96 -38.99
C LEU A 426 10.12 -3.84 -38.14
N VAL A 427 10.21 -3.98 -36.82
CA VAL A 427 10.89 -3.04 -35.92
C VAL A 427 12.38 -2.95 -36.31
N THR A 428 13.06 -4.09 -36.45
CA THR A 428 14.49 -4.14 -36.81
C THR A 428 14.80 -3.44 -38.12
N PHE A 429 13.91 -3.58 -39.10
CA PHE A 429 14.11 -2.98 -40.45
C PHE A 429 13.23 -1.72 -40.66
N ARG A 430 12.76 -1.06 -39.61
CA ARG A 430 12.03 0.22 -39.62
C ARG A 430 10.91 0.25 -40.67
N GLY A 431 10.07 -0.79 -40.69
CA GLY A 431 8.95 -0.91 -41.59
C GLY A 431 9.32 -1.23 -43.06
N ASN A 432 10.60 -1.45 -43.38
CA ASN A 432 11.02 -1.82 -44.74
C ASN A 432 10.71 -3.28 -45.02
N VAL A 433 9.57 -3.52 -45.65
CA VAL A 433 9.04 -4.84 -45.96
C VAL A 433 9.98 -5.69 -46.85
N THR A 434 10.78 -5.06 -47.70
CA THR A 434 11.69 -5.78 -48.62
C THR A 434 12.86 -6.39 -47.86
N HIS A 435 13.50 -5.60 -46.96
CA HIS A 435 14.58 -6.07 -46.13
C HIS A 435 14.09 -7.04 -45.06
N ALA A 436 12.94 -6.77 -44.45
CA ALA A 436 12.30 -7.66 -43.49
C ALA A 436 11.98 -9.04 -44.08
N ALA A 437 11.42 -9.08 -45.28
CA ALA A 437 11.13 -10.32 -46.00
C ALA A 437 12.42 -11.12 -46.31
N LYS A 438 13.48 -10.44 -46.76
CA LYS A 438 14.76 -11.07 -47.05
C LYS A 438 15.39 -11.67 -45.79
N ALA A 439 15.35 -10.93 -44.66
CA ALA A 439 15.84 -11.41 -43.37
C ALA A 439 15.00 -12.59 -42.83
N ALA A 440 13.71 -12.63 -43.13
CA ALA A 440 12.82 -13.73 -42.76
C ALA A 440 12.90 -14.93 -43.72
N GLY A 441 13.79 -14.91 -44.73
CA GLY A 441 13.90 -15.98 -45.74
C GLY A 441 12.63 -16.19 -46.59
N LYS A 442 11.84 -15.11 -46.74
CA LYS A 442 10.55 -15.19 -47.49
C LYS A 442 10.51 -14.19 -48.64
N GLU A 443 9.74 -14.52 -49.66
CA GLU A 443 9.45 -13.57 -50.72
C GLU A 443 8.62 -12.40 -50.22
N ARG A 444 8.85 -11.18 -50.73
CA ARG A 444 8.15 -9.96 -50.38
C ARG A 444 6.62 -10.11 -50.40
N ARG A 445 6.08 -10.76 -51.44
CA ARG A 445 4.62 -11.00 -51.58
C ARG A 445 4.09 -11.91 -50.47
N SER A 446 4.80 -12.95 -50.12
CA SER A 446 4.44 -13.89 -49.07
C SER A 446 4.51 -13.21 -47.69
N PHE A 447 5.49 -12.37 -47.45
CA PHE A 447 5.61 -11.58 -46.21
C PHE A 447 4.47 -10.57 -46.09
N GLN A 448 4.12 -9.84 -47.12
CA GLN A 448 2.97 -8.93 -47.15
C GLN A 448 1.64 -9.65 -46.87
N ARG A 449 1.46 -10.87 -47.42
CA ARG A 449 0.27 -11.67 -47.14
C ARG A 449 0.18 -12.05 -45.64
N LEU A 450 1.30 -12.36 -45.01
CA LEU A 450 1.36 -12.65 -43.58
C LEU A 450 1.05 -11.40 -42.75
N LEU A 451 1.58 -10.23 -43.10
CA LEU A 451 1.25 -8.98 -42.41
C LEU A 451 -0.26 -8.68 -42.44
N ARG A 452 -0.90 -8.86 -43.60
CA ARG A 452 -2.36 -8.71 -43.74
C ARG A 452 -3.13 -9.76 -42.95
N LYS A 453 -2.67 -11.01 -42.92
CA LYS A 453 -3.29 -12.11 -42.17
C LYS A 453 -3.31 -11.81 -40.67
N TYR A 454 -2.26 -11.15 -40.12
CA TYR A 454 -2.11 -10.84 -38.69
C TYR A 454 -2.51 -9.41 -38.35
N GLY A 455 -3.05 -8.62 -39.29
CA GLY A 455 -3.49 -7.25 -39.05
C GLY A 455 -2.35 -6.30 -38.62
N ILE A 456 -1.14 -6.55 -39.12
CA ILE A 456 0.04 -5.74 -38.77
C ILE A 456 0.19 -4.63 -39.79
N ASP A 457 0.06 -3.38 -39.35
CA ASP A 457 0.28 -2.21 -40.21
C ASP A 457 1.77 -1.83 -40.20
N ARG A 458 2.36 -1.75 -41.38
CA ARG A 458 3.77 -1.39 -41.59
C ARG A 458 4.05 0.09 -41.26
N GLU A 459 3.05 0.97 -41.41
CA GLU A 459 3.20 2.42 -41.26
C GLU A 459 3.46 2.80 -39.80
N ALA A 460 2.91 2.02 -38.86
CA ALA A 460 3.16 2.17 -37.42
C ALA A 460 4.65 1.99 -37.03
N TYR A 461 5.44 1.36 -37.89
CA TYR A 461 6.87 1.07 -37.61
C TYR A 461 7.85 1.89 -38.49
N GLN A 462 7.34 2.87 -39.26
CA GLN A 462 8.16 3.74 -40.12
C GLN A 462 8.60 5.05 -39.46
N ASN A 463 7.93 5.49 -38.41
CA ASN A 463 8.13 6.78 -37.76
C ASN A 463 8.45 6.62 -36.29
N ASP A 464 9.72 6.44 -35.93
CA ASP A 464 10.21 6.77 -34.58
C ASP A 464 11.41 7.72 -34.73
N PRO A 465 11.25 9.03 -34.41
CA PRO A 465 12.32 10.03 -34.57
C PRO A 465 13.36 10.05 -33.46
N THR A 466 13.29 9.17 -32.45
CA THR A 466 14.17 9.21 -31.27
C THR A 466 14.89 7.91 -31.00
N ASP A 467 16.02 7.66 -31.72
CA ASP A 467 17.03 6.70 -31.28
C ASP A 467 18.46 7.30 -31.41
N PRO A 468 19.18 7.47 -30.28
CA PRO A 468 20.57 7.99 -30.30
C PRO A 468 21.63 6.91 -30.52
N SER A 469 21.34 5.74 -31.03
CA SER A 469 22.36 4.70 -31.32
C SER A 469 22.71 4.61 -32.82
N ARG A 470 23.37 5.65 -33.32
CA ARG A 470 24.08 5.64 -34.61
C ARG A 470 25.47 5.10 -34.42
N ASP A 471 25.70 3.93 -33.91
CA ASP A 471 26.99 3.23 -34.02
C ASP A 471 26.87 1.86 -33.34
N CYS A 472 26.48 0.85 -34.10
CA CYS A 472 26.78 -0.53 -33.74
C CYS A 472 26.99 -1.35 -35.02
N PRO A 473 28.17 -1.95 -35.19
CA PRO A 473 28.49 -2.74 -36.38
C PRO A 473 27.74 -4.09 -36.36
N SER A 474 27.32 -4.50 -37.54
CA SER A 474 26.62 -5.73 -37.88
C SER A 474 27.30 -6.99 -37.30
N PRO A 475 26.59 -7.85 -36.55
CA PRO A 475 27.14 -9.15 -36.13
C PRO A 475 26.60 -10.29 -37.02
N PHE A 476 26.87 -10.26 -38.31
CA PHE A 476 26.70 -11.46 -39.17
C PHE A 476 27.67 -11.41 -40.33
N GLN A 477 28.91 -11.78 -40.05
CA GLN A 477 29.84 -12.35 -41.03
C GLN A 477 30.48 -13.58 -40.41
N THR A 478 29.93 -14.73 -40.68
CA THR A 478 30.69 -15.98 -40.69
C THR A 478 30.67 -16.53 -42.11
N PRO A 479 31.84 -16.77 -42.72
CA PRO A 479 31.90 -17.35 -44.06
C PRO A 479 31.59 -18.85 -43.98
N PHE A 480 30.60 -19.27 -44.73
CA PHE A 480 30.43 -20.69 -45.06
C PHE A 480 31.47 -21.05 -46.12
N ASP A 481 32.55 -21.66 -45.71
CA ASP A 481 33.51 -22.28 -46.61
C ASP A 481 32.99 -23.68 -46.94
N GLY A 482 32.60 -23.85 -48.20
CA GLY A 482 32.24 -25.13 -48.74
C GLY A 482 33.47 -25.88 -49.26
N ARG A 483 33.63 -27.11 -48.75
CA ARG A 483 34.31 -28.17 -49.54
C ARG A 483 34.03 -29.55 -48.96
N ALA A 484 33.64 -30.43 -49.93
CA ALA A 484 33.57 -31.88 -50.00
C ALA A 484 32.28 -32.54 -49.54
#